data_3e7ef404e6aa5f0e6a8cd9ae5007901e
#
_entry.id   3e7ef404e6aa5f0e6a8cd9ae5007901e
#
_cell.length_a   1.000
_cell.length_b   1.000
_cell.length_c   1.000
_cell.angle_alpha   90.00
_cell.angle_beta   90.00
_cell.angle_gamma   90.00
#
_symmetry.space_group_name_H-M   'P 1'
#
loop_
_entity.id
_entity.type
_entity.pdbx_description
1 polymer ?
#
loop_
_entity_poly.entity_id
_entity_poly.type
_entity_poly.pdbx_seq_one_letter_code
_entity_poly.pdbx_strand_id
1 'polypeptide(L)'
;MFSFPLALFPNWSWFCIFLALFLFRYVRLWVNLASNWTYTPMKPVDDPTITSKDMTVIIPTVAENLQQLKETVQSAYRLEPLSLLLVTPDSRVKRVYQMVEELGSPKIIQVLSVSQANKRRQLCRAIPEVETKITLLLDDDVWLPEKFTKWILAPFEDPSVGGVGTNQQIRRFNRSSIWEFLGAIYLVRRNFDCTACNWIDGGLPCLSGRAVAYRSEILQDPNFTYGFTHETWGSDHFLNADDDNFITRWLFSHNWKIQMQNHRECEVETTLEDDSKYLRQCLRWVRSNWRSNLTSLTEGYMWMNYPWSLYAVFQTTLTQWAFLLDCALFVSVYLALAEAGYYAAEDDKQAHEQDWQRNLFWALFLAHWVFAKTIKLIPHLLRNPGDVRFVPVSILFGYFHNLIKLYGCITVTEVCHESFIALFSTLLTACYQTTWGTREGADADDNIRMLPIPPMATITPPLTPPPGGRVLRERGAGFPMMN
;
A
#
# COMPACT_ATOMS: atom_id res chain seq x y z
N MET A 1 -26.78 11.52 -31.89
CA MET A 1 -26.85 12.13 -30.57
C MET A 1 -27.76 11.21 -29.73
N PHE A 2 -27.19 10.29 -28.98
CA PHE A 2 -27.98 9.37 -28.14
C PHE A 2 -28.50 10.18 -26.96
N SER A 3 -29.74 10.66 -27.04
CA SER A 3 -30.46 11.14 -25.85
C SER A 3 -30.74 9.93 -24.97
N PHE A 4 -29.98 9.76 -23.91
CA PHE A 4 -30.30 8.81 -22.85
C PHE A 4 -31.68 9.20 -22.32
N PRO A 5 -32.65 8.30 -22.30
CA PRO A 5 -34.02 8.67 -21.96
C PRO A 5 -34.12 8.85 -20.44
N LEU A 6 -33.85 10.08 -19.96
CA LEU A 6 -34.25 10.52 -18.61
C LEU A 6 -35.77 10.36 -18.39
N ALA A 7 -36.56 10.27 -19.47
CA ALA A 7 -37.97 9.99 -19.44
C ALA A 7 -38.36 8.55 -19.02
N LEU A 8 -37.43 7.63 -18.88
CA LEU A 8 -37.68 6.25 -18.48
C LEU A 8 -38.16 6.09 -17.02
N PHE A 9 -37.91 7.06 -16.17
CA PHE A 9 -38.16 6.96 -14.73
C PHE A 9 -39.08 8.13 -14.25
N PRO A 10 -40.40 8.01 -14.43
CA PRO A 10 -41.33 9.07 -14.01
C PRO A 10 -41.39 9.26 -12.50
N ASN A 11 -41.10 8.21 -11.71
CA ASN A 11 -40.93 8.24 -10.26
C ASN A 11 -39.47 8.09 -9.91
N TRP A 12 -38.85 9.17 -9.51
CA TRP A 12 -37.35 9.25 -9.37
C TRP A 12 -36.75 8.57 -8.14
N SER A 13 -37.56 8.03 -7.23
CA SER A 13 -37.04 7.61 -5.92
C SER A 13 -36.00 6.50 -6.00
N TRP A 14 -36.33 5.37 -6.63
CA TRP A 14 -35.38 4.25 -6.74
C TRP A 14 -34.28 4.50 -7.77
N PHE A 15 -34.56 5.23 -8.82
CA PHE A 15 -33.53 5.65 -9.77
C PHE A 15 -32.50 6.60 -9.13
N CYS A 16 -32.95 7.55 -8.30
CA CYS A 16 -32.04 8.42 -7.55
C CYS A 16 -31.18 7.64 -6.56
N ILE A 17 -31.76 6.65 -5.86
CA ILE A 17 -31.02 5.77 -4.97
C ILE A 17 -29.96 4.96 -5.76
N PHE A 18 -30.36 4.34 -6.89
CA PHE A 18 -29.43 3.67 -7.78
C PHE A 18 -28.29 4.58 -8.21
N LEU A 19 -28.61 5.77 -8.72
CA LEU A 19 -27.60 6.72 -9.20
C LEU A 19 -26.63 7.13 -8.08
N ALA A 20 -27.14 7.43 -6.89
CA ALA A 20 -26.33 7.77 -5.73
C ALA A 20 -25.38 6.62 -5.34
N LEU A 21 -25.89 5.41 -5.25
CA LEU A 21 -25.08 4.22 -4.96
C LEU A 21 -24.05 3.95 -6.05
N PHE A 22 -24.44 4.10 -7.32
CA PHE A 22 -23.59 3.89 -8.47
C PHE A 22 -22.45 4.91 -8.52
N LEU A 23 -22.72 6.19 -8.34
CA LEU A 23 -21.70 7.22 -8.26
C LEU A 23 -20.79 6.99 -7.05
N PHE A 24 -21.34 6.75 -5.88
CA PHE A 24 -20.56 6.46 -4.67
C PHE A 24 -19.62 5.27 -4.89
N ARG A 25 -20.09 4.22 -5.56
CA ARG A 25 -19.33 2.98 -5.80
C ARG A 25 -18.23 3.15 -6.84
N TYR A 26 -18.47 3.92 -7.91
CA TYR A 26 -17.64 3.89 -9.11
C TYR A 26 -16.90 5.19 -9.43
N VAL A 27 -17.25 6.33 -8.82
CA VAL A 27 -16.58 7.61 -9.10
C VAL A 27 -15.06 7.50 -8.91
N ARG A 28 -14.63 6.85 -7.83
CA ARG A 28 -13.20 6.64 -7.58
C ARG A 28 -12.52 5.79 -8.68
N LEU A 29 -13.20 4.77 -9.17
CA LEU A 29 -12.65 3.95 -10.25
C LEU A 29 -12.42 4.80 -11.51
N TRP A 30 -13.41 5.59 -11.90
CA TRP A 30 -13.32 6.38 -13.13
C TRP A 30 -12.30 7.50 -13.03
N VAL A 31 -12.25 8.20 -11.91
CA VAL A 31 -11.25 9.24 -11.68
C VAL A 31 -9.84 8.63 -11.63
N ASN A 32 -9.65 7.50 -10.95
CA ASN A 32 -8.38 6.81 -10.92
C ASN A 32 -7.98 6.27 -12.31
N LEU A 33 -8.93 5.83 -13.15
CA LEU A 33 -8.64 5.44 -14.54
C LEU A 33 -8.14 6.63 -15.36
N ALA A 34 -8.83 7.78 -15.28
CA ALA A 34 -8.41 9.00 -15.97
C ALA A 34 -7.03 9.46 -15.48
N SER A 35 -6.79 9.39 -14.17
CA SER A 35 -5.50 9.70 -13.57
C SER A 35 -4.38 8.79 -14.09
N ASN A 36 -4.58 7.48 -14.10
CA ASN A 36 -3.58 6.56 -14.64
C ASN A 36 -3.32 6.77 -16.14
N TRP A 37 -4.32 7.20 -16.89
CA TRP A 37 -4.18 7.49 -18.33
C TRP A 37 -3.35 8.73 -18.62
N THR A 38 -3.44 9.72 -17.73
CA THR A 38 -2.67 10.98 -17.84
C THR A 38 -1.35 10.94 -17.09
N TYR A 39 -1.12 9.88 -16.30
CA TYR A 39 0.10 9.74 -15.51
C TYR A 39 1.35 9.68 -16.40
N THR A 40 2.35 10.45 -16.00
CA THR A 40 3.70 10.40 -16.59
C THR A 40 4.75 10.29 -15.49
N PRO A 41 5.64 9.27 -15.54
CA PRO A 41 6.72 9.16 -14.57
C PRO A 41 7.72 10.30 -14.73
N MET A 42 8.38 10.70 -13.65
CA MET A 42 9.48 11.64 -13.71
C MET A 42 10.67 10.98 -14.40
N LYS A 43 11.05 11.55 -15.57
CA LYS A 43 12.11 10.98 -16.40
C LYS A 43 13.49 11.26 -15.79
N PRO A 44 14.44 10.33 -15.89
CA PRO A 44 15.83 10.60 -15.60
C PRO A 44 16.34 11.76 -16.46
N VAL A 45 17.14 12.63 -15.86
CA VAL A 45 17.84 13.71 -16.57
C VAL A 45 19.18 13.20 -17.11
N ASP A 46 19.71 13.86 -18.16
CA ASP A 46 20.96 13.43 -18.81
C ASP A 46 22.18 13.65 -17.90
N ASP A 47 22.19 14.72 -17.10
CA ASP A 47 23.24 15.03 -16.11
C ASP A 47 22.63 15.14 -14.71
N PRO A 48 22.43 14.00 -14.03
CA PRO A 48 21.78 13.98 -12.72
C PRO A 48 22.70 14.51 -11.62
N THR A 49 22.14 15.31 -10.71
CA THR A 49 22.88 15.79 -9.54
C THR A 49 22.95 14.73 -8.43
N ILE A 50 22.12 13.69 -8.52
CA ILE A 50 22.04 12.55 -7.61
C ILE A 50 22.24 11.26 -8.40
N THR A 51 23.28 10.51 -8.04
CA THR A 51 23.70 9.29 -8.71
C THR A 51 23.64 8.08 -7.79
N SER A 52 23.97 6.88 -8.29
CA SER A 52 24.08 5.68 -7.45
C SER A 52 25.11 5.84 -6.33
N LYS A 53 26.12 6.69 -6.50
CA LYS A 53 27.13 6.96 -5.48
C LYS A 53 26.64 7.87 -4.34
N ASP A 54 25.52 8.54 -4.54
CA ASP A 54 24.82 9.30 -3.50
C ASP A 54 23.76 8.43 -2.77
N MET A 55 23.77 7.10 -2.95
CA MET A 55 22.78 6.17 -2.39
C MET A 55 23.43 5.09 -1.53
N THR A 56 22.90 4.87 -0.33
CA THR A 56 23.14 3.70 0.52
C THR A 56 21.90 2.82 0.50
N VAL A 57 22.08 1.51 0.39
CA VAL A 57 21.02 0.50 0.47
C VAL A 57 21.03 -0.15 1.84
N ILE A 58 19.88 -0.20 2.52
CA ILE A 58 19.71 -0.91 3.80
C ILE A 58 18.78 -2.10 3.58
N ILE A 59 19.23 -3.31 3.92
CA ILE A 59 18.46 -4.55 3.84
C ILE A 59 18.35 -5.16 5.24
N PRO A 60 17.23 -4.94 5.94
CA PRO A 60 16.94 -5.67 7.18
C PRO A 60 16.56 -7.12 6.82
N THR A 61 17.13 -8.09 7.50
CA THR A 61 16.86 -9.50 7.23
C THR A 61 16.91 -10.34 8.51
N VAL A 62 16.12 -11.41 8.54
CA VAL A 62 16.26 -12.49 9.52
C VAL A 62 17.01 -13.70 8.95
N ALA A 63 17.50 -13.58 7.72
CA ALA A 63 18.30 -14.59 7.02
C ALA A 63 17.66 -16.00 7.03
N GLU A 64 16.33 -16.06 6.84
CA GLU A 64 15.59 -17.31 6.79
C GLU A 64 15.88 -18.04 5.48
N ASN A 65 15.73 -17.36 4.35
CA ASN A 65 16.06 -17.86 3.01
C ASN A 65 17.32 -17.17 2.48
N LEU A 66 18.48 -17.79 2.69
CA LEU A 66 19.77 -17.22 2.26
C LEU A 66 19.91 -17.12 0.74
N GLN A 67 19.31 -18.02 -0.04
CA GLN A 67 19.38 -17.95 -1.50
C GLN A 67 18.62 -16.72 -2.01
N GLN A 68 17.46 -16.47 -1.48
CA GLN A 68 16.64 -15.29 -1.81
C GLN A 68 17.33 -14.00 -1.42
N LEU A 69 17.88 -13.94 -0.19
CA LEU A 69 18.67 -12.81 0.29
C LEU A 69 19.89 -12.57 -0.62
N LYS A 70 20.59 -13.63 -1.02
CA LYS A 70 21.76 -13.55 -1.92
C LYS A 70 21.39 -12.92 -3.27
N GLU A 71 20.27 -13.34 -3.87
CA GLU A 71 19.77 -12.77 -5.12
C GLU A 71 19.37 -11.29 -4.95
N THR A 72 18.72 -10.94 -3.85
CA THR A 72 18.37 -9.54 -3.51
C THR A 72 19.62 -8.68 -3.42
N VAL A 73 20.63 -9.14 -2.63
CA VAL A 73 21.91 -8.44 -2.47
C VAL A 73 22.63 -8.30 -3.81
N GLN A 74 22.66 -9.35 -4.64
CA GLN A 74 23.25 -9.27 -5.98
C GLN A 74 22.52 -8.25 -6.88
N SER A 75 21.19 -8.17 -6.80
CA SER A 75 20.44 -7.19 -7.57
C SER A 75 20.75 -5.75 -7.14
N ALA A 76 20.87 -5.51 -5.83
CA ALA A 76 21.25 -4.21 -5.28
C ALA A 76 22.73 -3.86 -5.58
N TYR A 77 23.63 -4.84 -5.47
CA TYR A 77 25.06 -4.65 -5.76
C TYR A 77 25.30 -4.20 -7.22
N ARG A 78 24.59 -4.77 -8.17
CA ARG A 78 24.66 -4.38 -9.60
C ARG A 78 24.32 -2.92 -9.88
N LEU A 79 23.59 -2.26 -8.99
CA LEU A 79 23.25 -0.84 -9.10
C LEU A 79 24.41 0.08 -8.67
N GLU A 80 25.51 -0.48 -8.19
CA GLU A 80 26.71 0.23 -7.75
C GLU A 80 26.45 1.35 -6.73
N PRO A 81 25.68 1.11 -5.64
CA PRO A 81 25.52 2.10 -4.58
C PRO A 81 26.86 2.42 -3.93
N LEU A 82 26.94 3.50 -3.13
CA LEU A 82 28.14 3.79 -2.34
C LEU A 82 28.35 2.71 -1.27
N SER A 83 27.28 2.31 -0.59
CA SER A 83 27.30 1.34 0.51
C SER A 83 26.03 0.48 0.50
N LEU A 84 26.18 -0.76 0.99
CA LEU A 84 25.10 -1.71 1.18
C LEU A 84 25.19 -2.29 2.61
N LEU A 85 24.18 -1.99 3.45
CA LEU A 85 24.13 -2.37 4.85
C LEU A 85 23.15 -3.53 5.04
N LEU A 86 23.66 -4.71 5.41
CA LEU A 86 22.86 -5.87 5.79
C LEU A 86 22.67 -5.86 7.31
N VAL A 87 21.44 -5.81 7.79
CA VAL A 87 21.17 -5.79 9.24
C VAL A 87 20.41 -7.03 9.66
N THR A 88 21.00 -7.81 10.56
CA THR A 88 20.46 -9.12 10.95
C THR A 88 20.53 -9.32 12.47
N PRO A 89 19.72 -10.21 13.07
CA PRO A 89 19.90 -10.58 14.48
C PRO A 89 21.27 -11.24 14.74
N ASP A 90 21.84 -11.02 15.93
CA ASP A 90 23.13 -11.58 16.34
C ASP A 90 23.22 -13.10 16.11
N SER A 91 22.10 -13.81 16.34
CA SER A 91 22.01 -15.25 16.12
C SER A 91 22.21 -15.68 14.66
N ARG A 92 22.02 -14.76 13.69
CA ARG A 92 22.09 -15.04 12.24
C ARG A 92 23.33 -14.44 11.56
N VAL A 93 24.10 -13.60 12.26
CA VAL A 93 25.27 -12.86 11.72
C VAL A 93 26.24 -13.77 10.99
N LYS A 94 26.61 -14.92 11.56
CA LYS A 94 27.56 -15.86 10.94
C LYS A 94 27.08 -16.36 9.58
N ARG A 95 25.79 -16.65 9.45
CA ARG A 95 25.21 -17.13 8.18
C ARG A 95 25.23 -16.04 7.12
N VAL A 96 24.96 -14.77 7.51
CA VAL A 96 25.00 -13.64 6.59
C VAL A 96 26.44 -13.35 6.15
N TYR A 97 27.43 -13.41 7.05
CA TYR A 97 28.83 -13.27 6.68
C TYR A 97 29.28 -14.36 5.69
N GLN A 98 28.93 -15.62 5.92
CA GLN A 98 29.22 -16.71 4.99
C GLN A 98 28.65 -16.45 3.59
N MET A 99 27.40 -15.98 3.51
CA MET A 99 26.78 -15.60 2.24
C MET A 99 27.49 -14.43 1.56
N VAL A 100 27.98 -13.43 2.32
CA VAL A 100 28.78 -12.32 1.78
C VAL A 100 30.14 -12.78 1.30
N GLU A 101 30.80 -13.74 2.00
CA GLU A 101 32.03 -14.36 1.57
C GLU A 101 31.87 -15.11 0.23
N GLU A 102 30.77 -15.84 0.06
CA GLU A 102 30.42 -16.47 -1.22
C GLU A 102 30.21 -15.47 -2.38
N LEU A 103 29.89 -14.23 -2.07
CA LEU A 103 29.83 -13.13 -3.04
C LEU A 103 31.18 -12.46 -3.32
N GLY A 104 32.26 -12.96 -2.72
CA GLY A 104 33.61 -12.41 -2.85
C GLY A 104 33.91 -11.24 -1.91
N SER A 105 33.15 -11.09 -0.83
CA SER A 105 33.34 -10.06 0.20
C SER A 105 33.52 -8.64 -0.36
N PRO A 106 32.59 -8.10 -1.16
CA PRO A 106 32.73 -6.78 -1.72
C PRO A 106 32.80 -5.71 -0.61
N LYS A 107 33.79 -4.81 -0.69
CA LYS A 107 34.04 -3.78 0.36
C LYS A 107 32.86 -2.87 0.67
N ILE A 108 31.93 -2.70 -0.28
CA ILE A 108 30.74 -1.87 -0.08
C ILE A 108 29.67 -2.56 0.77
N ILE A 109 29.76 -3.88 1.00
CA ILE A 109 28.81 -4.64 1.80
C ILE A 109 29.28 -4.69 3.24
N GLN A 110 28.47 -4.15 4.15
CA GLN A 110 28.73 -4.21 5.59
C GLN A 110 27.59 -4.98 6.26
N VAL A 111 27.96 -5.83 7.22
CA VAL A 111 27.00 -6.61 8.01
C VAL A 111 26.92 -6.01 9.41
N LEU A 112 25.76 -5.55 9.78
CA LEU A 112 25.42 -5.00 11.10
C LEU A 112 24.52 -5.99 11.84
N SER A 113 24.54 -5.92 13.16
CA SER A 113 23.68 -6.79 13.96
C SER A 113 22.87 -6.05 15.00
N VAL A 114 21.77 -6.68 15.42
CA VAL A 114 20.92 -6.30 16.52
C VAL A 114 20.66 -7.52 17.41
N SER A 115 20.42 -7.30 18.69
CA SER A 115 20.18 -8.38 19.64
C SER A 115 18.91 -9.18 19.30
N GLN A 116 17.92 -8.55 18.71
CA GLN A 116 16.61 -9.13 18.43
C GLN A 116 16.08 -8.76 17.03
N ALA A 117 15.31 -9.67 16.44
CA ALA A 117 14.66 -9.45 15.16
C ALA A 117 13.52 -8.43 15.29
N ASN A 118 13.76 -7.20 14.82
CA ASN A 118 12.74 -6.16 14.72
C ASN A 118 13.12 -5.19 13.60
N LYS A 119 12.28 -5.08 12.57
CA LYS A 119 12.62 -4.29 11.38
C LYS A 119 12.91 -2.82 11.73
N ARG A 120 12.11 -2.19 12.59
CA ARG A 120 12.32 -0.79 12.99
C ARG A 120 13.66 -0.62 13.69
N ARG A 121 14.04 -1.53 14.60
CA ARG A 121 15.35 -1.52 15.29
C ARG A 121 16.51 -1.81 14.35
N GLN A 122 16.32 -2.77 13.41
CA GLN A 122 17.33 -3.05 12.40
C GLN A 122 17.60 -1.81 11.52
N LEU A 123 16.56 -1.11 11.09
CA LEU A 123 16.69 0.16 10.35
C LEU A 123 17.40 1.22 11.19
N CYS A 124 16.97 1.44 12.44
CA CYS A 124 17.61 2.40 13.34
C CYS A 124 19.07 2.07 13.67
N ARG A 125 19.47 0.79 13.60
CA ARG A 125 20.88 0.39 13.73
C ARG A 125 21.72 0.81 12.53
N ALA A 126 21.15 0.78 11.32
CA ALA A 126 21.84 1.11 10.09
C ALA A 126 21.83 2.60 9.74
N ILE A 127 20.75 3.32 10.04
CA ILE A 127 20.56 4.73 9.67
C ILE A 127 21.74 5.64 10.07
N PRO A 128 22.34 5.51 11.28
CA PRO A 128 23.51 6.33 11.65
C PRO A 128 24.78 6.05 10.82
N GLU A 129 24.88 4.88 10.17
CA GLU A 129 26.02 4.51 9.32
C GLU A 129 25.88 5.02 7.87
N VAL A 130 24.77 5.70 7.55
CA VAL A 130 24.52 6.23 6.21
C VAL A 130 25.22 7.58 6.04
N GLU A 131 26.12 7.65 5.04
CA GLU A 131 26.87 8.86 4.69
C GLU A 131 26.35 9.54 3.40
N THR A 132 25.36 8.93 2.73
CA THR A 132 24.85 9.37 1.44
C THR A 132 23.60 10.22 1.56
N LYS A 133 23.29 11.00 0.52
CA LYS A 133 22.09 11.86 0.48
C LYS A 133 20.80 11.07 0.44
N ILE A 134 20.82 9.86 -0.14
CA ILE A 134 19.66 8.99 -0.34
C ILE A 134 19.87 7.65 0.33
N THR A 135 18.85 7.19 1.03
CA THR A 135 18.77 5.85 1.61
C THR A 135 17.70 5.05 0.90
N LEU A 136 18.06 3.92 0.29
CA LEU A 136 17.11 2.94 -0.24
C LEU A 136 16.86 1.87 0.82
N LEU A 137 15.63 1.82 1.34
CA LEU A 137 15.18 0.71 2.18
C LEU A 137 14.67 -0.41 1.26
N LEU A 138 15.19 -1.61 1.44
CA LEU A 138 14.92 -2.76 0.58
C LEU A 138 14.65 -4.01 1.43
N ASP A 139 13.50 -4.67 1.22
CA ASP A 139 13.20 -5.95 1.85
C ASP A 139 14.10 -7.06 1.27
N ASP A 140 14.36 -8.12 2.05
CA ASP A 140 15.29 -9.20 1.72
C ASP A 140 14.76 -10.22 0.70
N ASP A 141 13.57 -9.98 0.14
CA ASP A 141 12.89 -10.77 -0.88
C ASP A 141 12.51 -9.94 -2.13
N VAL A 142 13.27 -8.89 -2.41
CA VAL A 142 13.00 -7.97 -3.52
C VAL A 142 14.15 -7.95 -4.52
N TRP A 143 13.82 -8.02 -5.80
CA TRP A 143 14.78 -7.93 -6.91
C TRP A 143 14.61 -6.63 -7.68
N LEU A 144 15.73 -5.94 -7.87
CA LEU A 144 15.78 -4.64 -8.54
C LEU A 144 16.17 -4.80 -10.01
N PRO A 145 15.45 -4.14 -10.95
CA PRO A 145 15.85 -4.13 -12.36
C PRO A 145 17.12 -3.30 -12.58
N GLU A 146 17.83 -3.56 -13.68
CA GLU A 146 19.15 -2.93 -13.98
C GLU A 146 19.12 -1.41 -14.03
N LYS A 147 18.02 -0.82 -14.52
CA LYS A 147 17.88 0.62 -14.66
C LYS A 147 17.17 1.29 -13.48
N PHE A 148 16.91 0.53 -12.43
CA PHE A 148 16.17 0.98 -11.24
C PHE A 148 16.68 2.32 -10.71
N THR A 149 18.00 2.44 -10.51
CA THR A 149 18.63 3.62 -9.90
C THR A 149 18.30 4.90 -10.66
N LYS A 150 18.36 4.86 -11.98
CA LYS A 150 18.09 6.04 -12.82
C LYS A 150 16.67 6.58 -12.60
N TRP A 151 15.70 5.69 -12.45
CA TRP A 151 14.30 6.07 -12.29
C TRP A 151 13.93 6.41 -10.85
N ILE A 152 14.44 5.65 -9.86
CA ILE A 152 14.11 5.90 -8.46
C ILE A 152 14.74 7.19 -7.93
N LEU A 153 15.91 7.59 -8.48
CA LEU A 153 16.60 8.81 -8.07
C LEU A 153 16.12 10.06 -8.79
N ALA A 154 15.54 9.93 -9.99
CA ALA A 154 15.10 11.07 -10.81
C ALA A 154 14.19 12.08 -10.07
N PRO A 155 13.22 11.66 -9.22
CA PRO A 155 12.40 12.61 -8.50
C PRO A 155 13.14 13.45 -7.46
N PHE A 156 14.29 13.00 -6.99
CA PHE A 156 15.06 13.74 -5.97
C PHE A 156 15.81 14.95 -6.51
N GLU A 157 15.79 15.17 -7.82
CA GLU A 157 16.21 16.45 -8.42
C GLU A 157 15.30 17.60 -7.93
N ASP A 158 14.04 17.33 -7.55
CA ASP A 158 13.22 18.26 -6.77
C ASP A 158 13.60 18.14 -5.27
N PRO A 159 14.19 19.19 -4.66
CA PRO A 159 14.61 19.14 -3.26
C PRO A 159 13.45 18.96 -2.26
N SER A 160 12.21 19.20 -2.68
CA SER A 160 11.03 18.99 -1.83
C SER A 160 10.55 17.53 -1.80
N VAL A 161 11.08 16.65 -2.65
CA VAL A 161 10.75 15.21 -2.64
C VAL A 161 11.52 14.52 -1.52
N GLY A 162 10.81 14.00 -0.54
CA GLY A 162 11.39 13.28 0.61
C GLY A 162 11.38 11.77 0.46
N GLY A 163 10.45 11.21 -0.34
CA GLY A 163 10.32 9.77 -0.53
C GLY A 163 9.83 9.38 -1.92
N VAL A 164 10.39 8.30 -2.47
CA VAL A 164 10.05 7.78 -3.79
C VAL A 164 9.80 6.29 -3.72
N GLY A 165 8.58 5.89 -4.06
CA GLY A 165 8.18 4.49 -4.19
C GLY A 165 8.03 4.06 -5.64
N THR A 166 7.87 2.76 -5.85
CA THR A 166 7.76 2.19 -7.19
C THR A 166 6.65 1.14 -7.27
N ASN A 167 6.32 0.76 -8.49
CA ASN A 167 5.46 -0.38 -8.77
C ASN A 167 6.15 -1.69 -8.39
N GLN A 168 5.32 -2.65 -8.03
CA GLN A 168 5.74 -3.96 -7.59
C GLN A 168 5.00 -5.03 -8.38
N GLN A 169 5.71 -6.08 -8.78
CA GLN A 169 5.12 -7.29 -9.33
C GLN A 169 5.57 -8.51 -8.55
N ILE A 170 4.75 -9.55 -8.58
CA ILE A 170 5.12 -10.83 -7.98
C ILE A 170 6.03 -11.62 -8.92
N ARG A 171 7.12 -12.15 -8.39
CA ARG A 171 7.91 -13.17 -9.05
C ARG A 171 7.24 -14.52 -8.85
N ARG A 172 6.66 -15.06 -9.91
CA ARG A 172 5.87 -16.30 -9.84
C ARG A 172 6.73 -17.51 -10.18
N PHE A 173 6.71 -18.48 -9.28
CA PHE A 173 7.38 -19.78 -9.47
C PHE A 173 6.41 -20.83 -10.02
N ASN A 174 5.13 -20.74 -9.66
CA ASN A 174 4.09 -21.64 -10.14
C ASN A 174 2.92 -20.86 -10.76
N ARG A 175 2.94 -20.69 -12.08
CA ARG A 175 1.88 -19.97 -12.82
C ARG A 175 0.49 -20.60 -12.71
N SER A 176 0.38 -21.84 -12.21
CA SER A 176 -0.90 -22.51 -11.97
C SER A 176 -1.42 -22.30 -10.55
N SER A 177 -0.64 -21.66 -9.66
CA SER A 177 -1.06 -21.37 -8.30
C SER A 177 -2.09 -20.25 -8.27
N ILE A 178 -3.23 -20.52 -7.64
CA ILE A 178 -4.27 -19.52 -7.34
C ILE A 178 -3.73 -18.49 -6.36
N TRP A 179 -2.92 -18.89 -5.38
CA TRP A 179 -2.36 -18.01 -4.37
C TRP A 179 -1.41 -16.99 -4.96
N GLU A 180 -0.46 -17.43 -5.81
CA GLU A 180 0.41 -16.50 -6.52
C GLU A 180 -0.37 -15.56 -7.45
N PHE A 181 -1.46 -16.04 -8.09
CA PHE A 181 -2.33 -15.18 -8.88
C PHE A 181 -3.02 -14.13 -7.99
N LEU A 182 -3.60 -14.52 -6.85
CA LEU A 182 -4.24 -13.59 -5.91
C LEU A 182 -3.25 -12.54 -5.39
N GLY A 183 -2.02 -12.95 -5.09
CA GLY A 183 -0.92 -12.04 -4.73
C GLY A 183 -0.59 -11.06 -5.86
N ALA A 184 -0.48 -11.56 -7.10
CA ALA A 184 -0.20 -10.72 -8.26
C ALA A 184 -1.26 -9.63 -8.46
N ILE A 185 -2.53 -9.99 -8.44
CA ILE A 185 -3.62 -9.01 -8.63
C ILE A 185 -3.77 -8.05 -7.45
N TYR A 186 -3.38 -8.45 -6.24
CA TYR A 186 -3.30 -7.53 -5.10
C TYR A 186 -2.29 -6.41 -5.39
N LEU A 187 -1.07 -6.75 -5.81
CA LEU A 187 -0.03 -5.77 -6.14
C LEU A 187 -0.44 -4.88 -7.31
N VAL A 188 -1.03 -5.45 -8.38
CA VAL A 188 -1.51 -4.69 -9.55
C VAL A 188 -2.57 -3.66 -9.16
N ARG A 189 -3.55 -4.04 -8.33
CA ARG A 189 -4.58 -3.13 -7.83
C ARG A 189 -3.98 -2.03 -6.94
N ARG A 190 -3.02 -2.39 -6.10
CA ARG A 190 -2.31 -1.44 -5.26
C ARG A 190 -1.52 -0.44 -6.09
N ASN A 191 -0.72 -0.90 -7.04
CA ASN A 191 0.04 -0.05 -7.95
C ASN A 191 -0.88 0.94 -8.65
N PHE A 192 -2.01 0.46 -9.20
CA PHE A 192 -3.00 1.28 -9.87
C PHE A 192 -3.55 2.39 -8.96
N ASP A 193 -4.01 2.04 -7.76
CA ASP A 193 -4.64 3.00 -6.86
C ASP A 193 -3.61 3.98 -6.25
N CYS A 194 -2.40 3.51 -5.88
CA CYS A 194 -1.35 4.39 -5.35
C CYS A 194 -0.84 5.38 -6.41
N THR A 195 -0.58 4.93 -7.64
CA THR A 195 -0.16 5.80 -8.75
C THR A 195 -1.22 6.86 -9.03
N ALA A 196 -2.50 6.45 -9.10
CA ALA A 196 -3.59 7.38 -9.38
C ALA A 196 -3.74 8.46 -8.29
N CYS A 197 -3.77 8.05 -7.02
CA CYS A 197 -3.90 8.98 -5.91
C CYS A 197 -2.72 9.97 -5.88
N ASN A 198 -1.49 9.44 -5.98
CA ASN A 198 -0.29 10.27 -5.97
C ASN A 198 -0.25 11.28 -7.13
N TRP A 199 -0.74 10.89 -8.31
CA TRP A 199 -0.81 11.79 -9.47
C TRP A 199 -1.85 12.89 -9.32
N ILE A 200 -2.99 12.62 -8.63
CA ILE A 200 -4.08 13.59 -8.46
C ILE A 200 -3.72 14.68 -7.45
N ASP A 201 -3.28 14.30 -6.25
CA ASP A 201 -3.08 15.26 -5.16
C ASP A 201 -1.74 15.12 -4.44
N GLY A 202 -0.87 14.21 -4.87
CA GLY A 202 0.43 13.95 -4.24
C GLY A 202 0.35 13.01 -3.04
N GLY A 203 -0.84 12.63 -2.60
CA GLY A 203 -1.06 11.72 -1.47
C GLY A 203 -1.06 10.26 -1.89
N LEU A 204 -0.95 9.38 -0.92
CA LEU A 204 -1.19 7.94 -1.06
C LEU A 204 -1.39 7.31 0.33
N PRO A 205 -2.03 6.13 0.41
CA PRO A 205 -2.27 5.47 1.70
C PRO A 205 -0.98 5.06 2.40
N CYS A 206 -0.02 4.54 1.65
CA CYS A 206 1.25 4.06 2.17
C CYS A 206 2.28 3.84 1.05
N LEU A 207 3.52 4.32 1.25
CA LEU A 207 4.70 3.86 0.53
C LEU A 207 5.06 2.46 1.04
N SER A 208 4.98 1.44 0.19
CA SER A 208 5.29 0.07 0.63
C SER A 208 6.76 -0.10 0.95
N GLY A 209 7.06 -0.63 2.12
CA GLY A 209 8.42 -0.83 2.61
C GLY A 209 9.30 -1.84 1.84
N ARG A 210 8.82 -2.40 0.71
CA ARG A 210 9.60 -3.37 -0.08
C ARG A 210 10.81 -2.75 -0.76
N ALA A 211 10.61 -1.60 -1.42
CA ALA A 211 11.69 -0.84 -2.05
C ALA A 211 11.27 0.63 -2.12
N VAL A 212 11.84 1.45 -1.26
CA VAL A 212 11.55 2.89 -1.18
C VAL A 212 12.84 3.66 -0.92
N ALA A 213 13.06 4.68 -1.73
CA ALA A 213 14.16 5.62 -1.51
C ALA A 213 13.67 6.84 -0.71
N TYR A 214 14.48 7.29 0.23
CA TYR A 214 14.22 8.45 1.08
C TYR A 214 15.43 9.38 1.11
N ARG A 215 15.23 10.68 1.36
CA ARG A 215 16.35 11.53 1.77
C ARG A 215 16.87 11.06 3.12
N SER A 216 18.18 10.84 3.20
CA SER A 216 18.82 10.30 4.41
C SER A 216 18.63 11.22 5.62
N GLU A 217 18.65 12.54 5.41
CA GLU A 217 18.44 13.55 6.44
C GLU A 217 17.10 13.38 7.18
N ILE A 218 16.05 12.85 6.50
CA ILE A 218 14.74 12.60 7.12
C ILE A 218 14.84 11.44 8.11
N LEU A 219 15.49 10.35 7.69
CA LEU A 219 15.62 9.15 8.53
C LEU A 219 16.61 9.37 9.69
N GLN A 220 17.58 10.26 9.50
CA GLN A 220 18.60 10.62 10.49
C GLN A 220 18.13 11.68 11.48
N ASP A 221 16.93 12.26 11.32
CA ASP A 221 16.35 13.16 12.31
C ASP A 221 16.15 12.41 13.64
N PRO A 222 16.69 12.90 14.76
CA PRO A 222 16.53 12.27 16.07
C PRO A 222 15.05 12.11 16.49
N ASN A 223 14.18 13.06 16.11
CA ASN A 223 12.75 12.98 16.40
C ASN A 223 12.08 11.88 15.56
N PHE A 224 12.52 11.70 14.30
CA PHE A 224 12.08 10.58 13.48
C PHE A 224 12.44 9.25 14.15
N THR A 225 13.71 9.05 14.50
CA THR A 225 14.19 7.81 15.11
C THR A 225 13.46 7.50 16.41
N TYR A 226 13.25 8.50 17.26
CA TYR A 226 12.49 8.36 18.50
C TYR A 226 11.05 7.96 18.22
N GLY A 227 10.30 8.71 17.39
CA GLY A 227 8.92 8.40 17.04
C GLY A 227 8.77 7.04 16.37
N PHE A 228 9.71 6.68 15.49
CA PHE A 228 9.71 5.42 14.75
C PHE A 228 9.86 4.18 15.65
N THR A 229 10.60 4.30 16.76
CA THR A 229 10.82 3.21 17.72
C THR A 229 9.85 3.22 18.90
N HIS A 230 9.11 4.32 19.13
CA HIS A 230 8.21 4.50 20.27
C HIS A 230 6.75 4.72 19.85
N GLU A 231 6.40 4.48 18.59
CA GLU A 231 5.02 4.54 18.16
C GLU A 231 4.19 3.49 18.89
N THR A 232 3.03 3.90 19.43
CA THR A 232 2.11 3.01 20.15
C THR A 232 0.74 2.97 19.47
N TRP A 233 0.03 1.87 19.67
CA TRP A 233 -1.39 1.75 19.35
C TRP A 233 -2.18 1.48 20.63
N GLY A 234 -3.16 2.33 20.93
CA GLY A 234 -3.78 2.35 22.24
C GLY A 234 -2.84 2.90 23.30
N SER A 235 -3.08 2.62 24.57
CA SER A 235 -2.34 3.22 25.68
C SER A 235 -0.96 2.60 25.92
N ASP A 236 -0.73 1.33 25.58
CA ASP A 236 0.40 0.58 26.16
C ASP A 236 1.15 -0.35 25.18
N HIS A 237 0.80 -0.38 23.89
CA HIS A 237 1.38 -1.36 22.95
C HIS A 237 2.27 -0.69 21.90
N PHE A 238 3.57 -0.99 21.95
CA PHE A 238 4.50 -0.56 20.90
C PHE A 238 4.20 -1.24 19.57
N LEU A 239 4.21 -0.45 18.49
CA LEU A 239 4.07 -0.95 17.13
C LEU A 239 5.45 -1.34 16.59
N ASN A 240 5.70 -2.64 16.51
CA ASN A 240 6.89 -3.19 15.87
C ASN A 240 6.67 -3.41 14.35
N ALA A 241 5.42 -3.53 13.94
CA ALA A 241 4.98 -3.55 12.54
C ALA A 241 4.71 -2.11 12.01
N ASP A 242 4.22 -2.01 10.77
CA ASP A 242 3.71 -0.76 10.19
C ASP A 242 4.79 0.32 10.00
N ASP A 243 6.04 -0.11 9.78
CA ASP A 243 7.20 0.76 9.55
C ASP A 243 6.97 1.70 8.35
N ASP A 244 6.50 1.18 7.24
CA ASP A 244 6.20 1.91 6.02
C ASP A 244 5.06 2.92 6.19
N ASN A 245 4.06 2.57 6.97
CA ASN A 245 2.95 3.47 7.30
C ASN A 245 3.42 4.65 8.16
N PHE A 246 4.25 4.40 9.18
CA PHE A 246 4.83 5.46 10.00
C PHE A 246 5.64 6.44 9.15
N ILE A 247 6.58 5.94 8.33
CA ILE A 247 7.44 6.79 7.50
C ILE A 247 6.58 7.62 6.53
N THR A 248 5.54 7.01 5.95
CA THR A 248 4.63 7.73 5.04
C THR A 248 3.91 8.90 5.73
N ARG A 249 3.37 8.67 6.93
CA ARG A 249 2.73 9.74 7.71
C ARG A 249 3.73 10.82 8.16
N TRP A 250 4.94 10.40 8.54
CA TRP A 250 6.02 11.34 8.88
C TRP A 250 6.33 12.29 7.74
N LEU A 251 6.49 11.78 6.52
CA LEU A 251 6.73 12.61 5.35
C LEU A 251 5.63 13.65 5.15
N PHE A 252 4.37 13.23 5.20
CA PHE A 252 3.24 14.15 5.03
C PHE A 252 3.15 15.19 6.13
N SER A 253 3.33 14.81 7.40
CA SER A 253 3.27 15.74 8.54
C SER A 253 4.41 16.78 8.53
N HIS A 254 5.51 16.48 7.84
CA HIS A 254 6.65 17.38 7.67
C HIS A 254 6.70 18.06 6.29
N ASN A 255 5.58 18.04 5.55
CA ASN A 255 5.43 18.68 4.24
C ASN A 255 6.37 18.17 3.13
N TRP A 256 6.94 16.98 3.29
CA TRP A 256 7.69 16.34 2.23
C TRP A 256 6.78 15.81 1.14
N LYS A 257 7.14 16.03 -0.11
CA LYS A 257 6.46 15.39 -1.24
C LYS A 257 6.85 13.93 -1.34
N ILE A 258 5.89 13.11 -1.73
CA ILE A 258 6.09 11.71 -2.07
C ILE A 258 5.82 11.53 -3.56
N GLN A 259 6.68 10.78 -4.24
CA GLN A 259 6.53 10.45 -5.65
C GLN A 259 6.39 8.94 -5.86
N MET A 260 5.42 8.54 -6.68
CA MET A 260 5.33 7.17 -7.20
C MET A 260 5.95 7.12 -8.59
N GLN A 261 6.97 6.26 -8.78
CA GLN A 261 7.58 5.98 -10.08
C GLN A 261 6.97 4.72 -10.69
N ASN A 262 5.88 4.91 -11.43
CA ASN A 262 5.25 3.83 -12.19
C ASN A 262 5.88 3.74 -13.58
N HIS A 263 7.02 3.09 -13.67
CA HIS A 263 7.70 2.81 -14.92
C HIS A 263 8.26 1.39 -14.94
N ARG A 264 8.23 0.72 -16.10
CA ARG A 264 8.65 -0.68 -16.24
C ARG A 264 10.10 -0.92 -15.80
N GLU A 265 10.99 0.03 -16.09
CA GLU A 265 12.41 -0.05 -15.71
C GLU A 265 12.68 0.26 -14.22
N CYS A 266 11.62 0.62 -13.47
CA CYS A 266 11.66 0.84 -12.02
C CYS A 266 10.74 -0.15 -11.26
N GLU A 267 10.04 -1.05 -11.95
CA GLU A 267 9.13 -2.02 -11.36
C GLU A 267 9.92 -3.15 -10.68
N VAL A 268 9.79 -3.27 -9.37
CA VAL A 268 10.51 -4.31 -8.61
C VAL A 268 9.75 -5.62 -8.57
N GLU A 269 10.48 -6.72 -8.49
CA GLU A 269 9.90 -8.05 -8.25
C GLU A 269 9.99 -8.39 -6.76
N THR A 270 8.99 -9.07 -6.24
CA THR A 270 8.94 -9.55 -4.85
C THR A 270 8.24 -10.90 -4.78
N THR A 271 8.29 -11.55 -3.64
CA THR A 271 7.50 -12.76 -3.36
C THR A 271 6.37 -12.46 -2.40
N LEU A 272 5.34 -13.28 -2.47
CA LEU A 272 4.27 -13.37 -1.49
C LEU A 272 4.05 -14.83 -1.15
N GLU A 273 3.36 -15.11 -0.06
CA GLU A 273 3.00 -16.47 0.32
C GLU A 273 2.23 -17.16 -0.83
N ASP A 274 2.63 -18.36 -1.18
CA ASP A 274 2.14 -19.14 -2.32
C ASP A 274 1.16 -20.28 -1.92
N ASP A 275 0.76 -20.27 -0.65
CA ASP A 275 -0.18 -21.20 -0.04
C ASP A 275 -1.25 -20.48 0.81
N SER A 276 -1.98 -21.20 1.64
CA SER A 276 -3.01 -20.66 2.54
C SER A 276 -2.47 -19.65 3.57
N LYS A 277 -1.16 -19.59 3.80
CA LYS A 277 -0.53 -18.56 4.64
C LYS A 277 -0.75 -17.15 4.08
N TYR A 278 -1.02 -17.05 2.76
CA TYR A 278 -1.42 -15.80 2.13
C TYR A 278 -2.61 -15.12 2.83
N LEU A 279 -3.56 -15.88 3.35
CA LEU A 279 -4.69 -15.32 4.12
C LEU A 279 -4.23 -14.65 5.42
N ARG A 280 -3.23 -15.24 6.11
CA ARG A 280 -2.62 -14.63 7.30
C ARG A 280 -1.85 -13.37 6.95
N GLN A 281 -1.13 -13.38 5.83
CA GLN A 281 -0.46 -12.20 5.31
C GLN A 281 -1.47 -11.08 4.98
N CYS A 282 -2.61 -11.39 4.35
CA CYS A 282 -3.70 -10.44 4.10
C CYS A 282 -4.26 -9.86 5.41
N LEU A 283 -4.49 -10.70 6.44
CA LEU A 283 -5.00 -10.25 7.73
C LEU A 283 -4.02 -9.29 8.43
N ARG A 284 -2.73 -9.59 8.40
CA ARG A 284 -1.68 -8.70 8.94
C ARG A 284 -1.72 -7.33 8.26
N TRP A 285 -1.76 -7.28 6.92
CA TRP A 285 -1.86 -6.02 6.18
C TRP A 285 -3.16 -5.27 6.47
N VAL A 286 -4.25 -5.99 6.63
CA VAL A 286 -5.55 -5.38 6.98
C VAL A 286 -5.51 -4.72 8.34
N ARG A 287 -4.95 -5.37 9.36
CA ARG A 287 -4.78 -4.78 10.71
C ARG A 287 -3.90 -3.53 10.67
N SER A 288 -2.77 -3.60 9.95
CA SER A 288 -1.89 -2.47 9.68
C SER A 288 -2.63 -1.30 9.03
N ASN A 289 -3.37 -1.59 7.95
CA ASN A 289 -4.17 -0.59 7.27
C ASN A 289 -5.25 0.04 8.16
N TRP A 290 -5.93 -0.75 9.01
CA TRP A 290 -6.91 -0.20 9.93
C TRP A 290 -6.28 0.81 10.89
N ARG A 291 -5.16 0.49 11.51
CA ARG A 291 -4.44 1.39 12.42
C ARG A 291 -4.02 2.67 11.69
N SER A 292 -3.26 2.52 10.64
CA SER A 292 -2.71 3.67 9.91
C SER A 292 -3.78 4.55 9.26
N ASN A 293 -4.79 3.94 8.64
CA ASN A 293 -5.83 4.67 7.93
C ASN A 293 -6.72 5.46 8.88
N LEU A 294 -7.06 4.90 10.06
CA LEU A 294 -7.82 5.64 11.08
C LEU A 294 -7.02 6.85 11.57
N THR A 295 -5.72 6.69 11.84
CA THR A 295 -4.86 7.81 12.19
C THR A 295 -4.89 8.90 11.10
N SER A 296 -4.69 8.51 9.82
CA SER A 296 -4.70 9.48 8.72
C SER A 296 -6.06 10.16 8.54
N LEU A 297 -7.18 9.46 8.76
CA LEU A 297 -8.54 10.01 8.64
C LEU A 297 -8.87 11.04 9.73
N THR A 298 -8.21 10.99 10.88
CA THR A 298 -8.39 11.94 11.98
C THR A 298 -7.54 13.20 11.83
N GLU A 299 -6.54 13.20 10.95
CA GLU A 299 -5.62 14.31 10.74
C GLU A 299 -6.21 15.36 9.79
N GLY A 300 -6.58 16.53 10.32
CA GLY A 300 -7.22 17.60 9.53
C GLY A 300 -6.34 18.12 8.37
N TYR A 301 -5.03 18.16 8.54
CA TYR A 301 -4.10 18.59 7.48
C TYR A 301 -4.12 17.64 6.27
N MET A 302 -4.38 16.35 6.49
CA MET A 302 -4.50 15.36 5.41
C MET A 302 -5.70 15.66 4.51
N TRP A 303 -6.86 16.02 5.08
CA TRP A 303 -8.05 16.40 4.32
C TRP A 303 -7.85 17.68 3.50
N MET A 304 -7.07 18.62 4.02
CA MET A 304 -6.80 19.88 3.32
C MET A 304 -5.81 19.72 2.16
N ASN A 305 -4.79 18.88 2.32
CA ASN A 305 -3.71 18.77 1.34
C ASN A 305 -3.88 17.60 0.37
N TYR A 306 -4.49 16.50 0.82
CA TYR A 306 -4.61 15.24 0.07
C TYR A 306 -6.05 14.70 0.06
N PRO A 307 -7.06 15.54 -0.34
CA PRO A 307 -8.47 15.17 -0.17
C PRO A 307 -8.89 13.95 -0.98
N TRP A 308 -8.33 13.77 -2.18
CA TRP A 308 -8.65 12.61 -3.02
C TRP A 308 -8.06 11.32 -2.45
N SER A 309 -6.80 11.36 -2.05
CA SER A 309 -6.13 10.23 -1.41
C SER A 309 -6.83 9.83 -0.12
N LEU A 310 -7.25 10.81 0.68
CA LEU A 310 -7.95 10.54 1.93
C LEU A 310 -9.39 10.03 1.69
N TYR A 311 -10.08 10.53 0.65
CA TYR A 311 -11.36 9.96 0.21
C TYR A 311 -11.20 8.48 -0.22
N ALA A 312 -10.11 8.15 -0.93
CA ALA A 312 -9.80 6.75 -1.27
C ALA A 312 -9.55 5.89 -0.03
N VAL A 313 -8.84 6.42 0.97
CA VAL A 313 -8.64 5.78 2.27
C VAL A 313 -9.96 5.58 2.99
N PHE A 314 -10.83 6.60 3.05
CA PHE A 314 -12.17 6.50 3.62
C PHE A 314 -12.99 5.38 2.97
N GLN A 315 -13.06 5.36 1.63
CA GLN A 315 -13.82 4.34 0.90
C GLN A 315 -13.27 2.92 1.10
N THR A 316 -11.97 2.76 1.20
CA THR A 316 -11.35 1.43 1.34
C THR A 316 -11.28 0.93 2.76
N THR A 317 -11.52 1.80 3.75
CA THR A 317 -11.50 1.48 5.17
C THR A 317 -12.91 1.40 5.76
N LEU A 318 -13.65 2.50 5.75
CA LEU A 318 -14.94 2.59 6.44
C LEU A 318 -16.11 2.07 5.61
N THR A 319 -16.11 2.27 4.29
CA THR A 319 -17.21 1.90 3.40
C THR A 319 -16.89 0.76 2.44
N GLN A 320 -16.05 -0.15 2.86
CA GLN A 320 -15.48 -1.22 2.04
C GLN A 320 -16.40 -2.43 1.79
N TRP A 321 -17.68 -2.31 2.07
CA TRP A 321 -18.69 -3.37 1.99
C TRP A 321 -19.07 -3.72 0.53
N ALA A 322 -18.08 -4.12 -0.30
CA ALA A 322 -18.25 -4.29 -1.74
C ALA A 322 -19.38 -5.26 -2.10
N PHE A 323 -19.54 -6.37 -1.36
CA PHE A 323 -20.62 -7.32 -1.59
C PHE A 323 -21.99 -6.68 -1.31
N LEU A 324 -22.16 -6.05 -0.17
CA LEU A 324 -23.42 -5.41 0.21
C LEU A 324 -23.77 -4.25 -0.72
N LEU A 325 -22.79 -3.44 -1.13
CA LEU A 325 -23.00 -2.36 -2.10
C LEU A 325 -23.38 -2.90 -3.47
N ASP A 326 -22.76 -3.97 -3.93
CA ASP A 326 -23.12 -4.59 -5.20
C ASP A 326 -24.54 -5.18 -5.12
N CYS A 327 -24.92 -5.88 -4.03
CA CYS A 327 -26.29 -6.32 -3.80
C CYS A 327 -27.28 -5.16 -3.80
N ALA A 328 -26.99 -4.06 -3.08
CA ALA A 328 -27.84 -2.87 -3.04
C ALA A 328 -28.00 -2.23 -4.43
N LEU A 329 -26.95 -2.21 -5.24
CA LEU A 329 -27.00 -1.75 -6.62
C LEU A 329 -27.94 -2.62 -7.46
N PHE A 330 -27.81 -3.97 -7.42
CA PHE A 330 -28.67 -4.88 -8.17
C PHE A 330 -30.13 -4.72 -7.75
N VAL A 331 -30.40 -4.63 -6.45
CA VAL A 331 -31.75 -4.40 -5.91
C VAL A 331 -32.29 -3.06 -6.36
N SER A 332 -31.49 -1.97 -6.27
CA SER A 332 -31.97 -0.63 -6.68
C SER A 332 -32.24 -0.54 -8.18
N VAL A 333 -31.47 -1.24 -9.04
CA VAL A 333 -31.77 -1.36 -10.48
C VAL A 333 -33.12 -2.06 -10.70
N TYR A 334 -33.32 -3.19 -10.03
CA TYR A 334 -34.59 -3.92 -10.14
C TYR A 334 -35.78 -3.08 -9.73
N LEU A 335 -35.69 -2.41 -8.57
CA LEU A 335 -36.78 -1.59 -8.04
C LEU A 335 -37.01 -0.32 -8.89
N ALA A 336 -35.98 0.31 -9.43
CA ALA A 336 -36.11 1.44 -10.35
C ALA A 336 -36.82 1.04 -11.64
N LEU A 337 -36.50 -0.13 -12.21
CA LEU A 337 -37.18 -0.64 -13.38
C LEU A 337 -38.62 -1.07 -13.10
N ALA A 338 -38.89 -1.64 -11.91
CA ALA A 338 -40.25 -1.96 -11.47
C ALA A 338 -41.10 -0.72 -11.26
N GLU A 339 -40.58 0.33 -10.59
CA GLU A 339 -41.24 1.61 -10.40
C GLU A 339 -41.52 2.30 -11.73
N ALA A 340 -40.65 2.13 -12.72
CA ALA A 340 -40.86 2.64 -14.08
C ALA A 340 -41.82 1.82 -14.93
N GLY A 341 -42.41 0.75 -14.39
CA GLY A 341 -43.42 -0.07 -15.07
C GLY A 341 -42.89 -1.16 -16.00
N TYR A 342 -41.55 -1.39 -16.07
CA TYR A 342 -40.93 -2.34 -16.99
C TYR A 342 -41.23 -3.82 -16.70
N TYR A 343 -42.02 -4.12 -15.68
CA TYR A 343 -42.47 -5.48 -15.33
C TYR A 343 -44.00 -5.60 -15.31
N ALA A 344 -44.75 -4.56 -15.75
CA ALA A 344 -46.19 -4.49 -15.64
C ALA A 344 -46.87 -4.15 -16.99
N ALA A 345 -46.36 -4.66 -18.11
CA ALA A 345 -46.93 -4.43 -19.43
C ALA A 345 -48.27 -5.14 -19.60
N GLU A 346 -49.29 -4.44 -20.08
CA GLU A 346 -50.64 -4.96 -20.29
C GLU A 346 -50.90 -5.37 -21.73
N ASP A 347 -50.06 -4.97 -22.71
CA ASP A 347 -50.22 -5.27 -24.16
C ASP A 347 -48.95 -5.86 -24.74
N ASP A 348 -49.07 -6.86 -25.65
CA ASP A 348 -47.96 -7.60 -26.25
C ASP A 348 -46.94 -6.74 -26.99
N LYS A 349 -47.35 -5.68 -27.68
CA LYS A 349 -46.42 -4.76 -28.37
C LYS A 349 -45.64 -3.89 -27.39
N GLN A 350 -46.30 -3.36 -26.38
CA GLN A 350 -45.71 -2.56 -25.35
C GLN A 350 -44.76 -3.43 -24.49
N ALA A 351 -45.17 -4.67 -24.20
CA ALA A 351 -44.35 -5.65 -23.52
C ALA A 351 -43.01 -5.91 -24.23
N HIS A 352 -43.06 -6.10 -25.56
CA HIS A 352 -41.84 -6.38 -26.34
C HIS A 352 -40.83 -5.18 -26.33
N GLU A 353 -41.31 -3.97 -26.46
CA GLU A 353 -40.46 -2.77 -26.42
C GLU A 353 -39.89 -2.54 -25.01
N GLN A 354 -40.70 -2.68 -23.96
CA GLN A 354 -40.28 -2.59 -22.57
C GLN A 354 -39.29 -3.67 -22.21
N ASP A 355 -39.50 -4.91 -22.64
CA ASP A 355 -38.57 -6.03 -22.45
C ASP A 355 -37.21 -5.75 -23.08
N TRP A 356 -37.17 -5.20 -24.31
CA TRP A 356 -35.93 -4.84 -24.96
C TRP A 356 -35.14 -3.76 -24.19
N GLN A 357 -35.83 -2.70 -23.77
CA GLN A 357 -35.24 -1.58 -23.03
C GLN A 357 -34.74 -2.04 -21.66
N ARG A 358 -35.51 -2.83 -20.92
CA ARG A 358 -35.14 -3.45 -19.65
C ARG A 358 -33.90 -4.33 -19.80
N ASN A 359 -33.91 -5.21 -20.81
CA ASN A 359 -32.80 -6.12 -21.06
C ASN A 359 -31.53 -5.37 -21.47
N LEU A 360 -31.66 -4.31 -22.27
CA LEU A 360 -30.54 -3.43 -22.61
C LEU A 360 -29.96 -2.74 -21.38
N PHE A 361 -30.80 -2.22 -20.48
CA PHE A 361 -30.33 -1.59 -19.24
C PHE A 361 -29.55 -2.59 -18.37
N TRP A 362 -30.11 -3.79 -18.17
CA TRP A 362 -29.43 -4.86 -17.47
C TRP A 362 -28.10 -5.25 -18.13
N ALA A 363 -28.08 -5.37 -19.45
CA ALA A 363 -26.86 -5.72 -20.18
C ALA A 363 -25.78 -4.64 -20.01
N LEU A 364 -26.13 -3.38 -20.09
CA LEU A 364 -25.20 -2.26 -19.88
C LEU A 364 -24.69 -2.20 -18.43
N PHE A 365 -25.58 -2.39 -17.46
CA PHE A 365 -25.20 -2.43 -16.04
C PHE A 365 -24.28 -3.60 -15.73
N LEU A 366 -24.59 -4.81 -16.23
CA LEU A 366 -23.75 -6.01 -16.07
C LEU A 366 -22.40 -5.85 -16.76
N ALA A 367 -22.39 -5.30 -17.98
CA ALA A 367 -21.15 -5.03 -18.70
C ALA A 367 -20.26 -4.04 -17.92
N HIS A 368 -20.86 -2.97 -17.36
CA HIS A 368 -20.15 -2.03 -16.50
C HIS A 368 -19.63 -2.70 -15.22
N TRP A 369 -20.46 -3.55 -14.58
CA TRP A 369 -20.06 -4.28 -13.38
C TRP A 369 -18.85 -5.20 -13.66
N VAL A 370 -18.88 -5.98 -14.76
CA VAL A 370 -17.74 -6.83 -15.17
C VAL A 370 -16.52 -5.97 -15.48
N PHE A 371 -16.70 -4.87 -16.23
CA PHE A 371 -15.64 -3.91 -16.52
C PHE A 371 -14.98 -3.39 -15.24
N ALA A 372 -15.77 -2.95 -14.28
CA ALA A 372 -15.28 -2.42 -13.01
C ALA A 372 -14.49 -3.45 -12.18
N LYS A 373 -14.83 -4.74 -12.29
CA LYS A 373 -14.11 -5.84 -11.62
C LYS A 373 -12.80 -6.21 -12.32
N THR A 374 -12.69 -5.98 -13.62
CA THR A 374 -11.59 -6.51 -14.45
C THR A 374 -10.61 -5.46 -14.94
N ILE A 375 -11.02 -4.21 -15.13
CA ILE A 375 -10.21 -3.17 -15.79
C ILE A 375 -8.83 -2.98 -15.16
N LYS A 376 -8.74 -3.02 -13.84
CA LYS A 376 -7.45 -2.92 -13.12
C LYS A 376 -6.54 -4.14 -13.36
N LEU A 377 -7.08 -5.27 -13.79
CA LEU A 377 -6.33 -6.51 -14.02
C LEU A 377 -5.76 -6.57 -15.44
N ILE A 378 -6.22 -5.73 -16.36
CA ILE A 378 -5.83 -5.77 -17.77
C ILE A 378 -4.31 -5.75 -17.96
N PRO A 379 -3.51 -4.87 -17.29
CA PRO A 379 -2.06 -4.88 -17.46
C PRO A 379 -1.42 -6.23 -17.09
N HIS A 380 -1.93 -6.89 -16.05
CA HIS A 380 -1.48 -8.23 -15.65
C HIS A 380 -1.88 -9.29 -16.66
N LEU A 381 -3.14 -9.29 -17.11
CA LEU A 381 -3.67 -10.28 -18.06
C LEU A 381 -3.02 -10.17 -19.43
N LEU A 382 -2.62 -8.98 -19.87
CA LEU A 382 -1.84 -8.79 -21.09
C LEU A 382 -0.43 -9.40 -20.97
N ARG A 383 0.18 -9.36 -19.81
CA ARG A 383 1.49 -10.01 -19.54
C ARG A 383 1.34 -11.52 -19.32
N ASN A 384 0.22 -11.96 -18.77
CA ASN A 384 -0.07 -13.35 -18.38
C ASN A 384 -1.46 -13.78 -18.85
N PRO A 385 -1.69 -13.97 -20.17
CA PRO A 385 -3.03 -14.22 -20.71
C PRO A 385 -3.67 -15.52 -20.19
N GLY A 386 -2.88 -16.51 -19.81
CA GLY A 386 -3.38 -17.75 -19.20
C GLY A 386 -4.11 -17.55 -17.86
N ASP A 387 -3.91 -16.40 -17.20
CA ASP A 387 -4.54 -16.09 -15.91
C ASP A 387 -6.00 -15.62 -16.04
N VAL A 388 -6.50 -15.43 -17.27
CA VAL A 388 -7.91 -15.07 -17.50
C VAL A 388 -8.87 -16.09 -16.85
N ARG A 389 -8.47 -17.36 -16.79
CA ARG A 389 -9.22 -18.44 -16.13
C ARG A 389 -9.45 -18.22 -14.63
N PHE A 390 -8.60 -17.44 -13.98
CA PHE A 390 -8.68 -17.13 -12.54
C PHE A 390 -9.45 -15.83 -12.23
N VAL A 391 -9.91 -15.10 -13.25
CA VAL A 391 -10.68 -13.85 -13.03
C VAL A 391 -11.92 -14.08 -12.15
N PRO A 392 -12.74 -15.14 -12.33
CA PRO A 392 -13.85 -15.42 -11.43
C PRO A 392 -13.40 -15.59 -9.97
N VAL A 393 -12.29 -16.28 -9.73
CA VAL A 393 -11.71 -16.47 -8.40
C VAL A 393 -11.33 -15.12 -7.78
N SER A 394 -10.78 -14.21 -8.58
CA SER A 394 -10.40 -12.87 -8.09
C SER A 394 -11.61 -12.04 -7.63
N ILE A 395 -12.76 -12.21 -8.28
CA ILE A 395 -14.02 -11.54 -7.91
C ILE A 395 -14.54 -12.09 -6.58
N LEU A 396 -14.59 -13.42 -6.47
CA LEU A 396 -15.02 -14.11 -5.24
C LEU A 396 -14.08 -13.79 -4.06
N PHE A 397 -12.77 -13.82 -4.31
CA PHE A 397 -11.79 -13.46 -3.29
C PHE A 397 -11.92 -12.00 -2.88
N GLY A 398 -12.26 -11.09 -3.79
CA GLY A 398 -12.53 -9.69 -3.46
C GLY A 398 -13.67 -9.52 -2.44
N TYR A 399 -14.71 -10.33 -2.54
CA TYR A 399 -15.79 -10.36 -1.54
C TYR A 399 -15.35 -11.03 -0.22
N PHE A 400 -14.65 -12.15 -0.32
CA PHE A 400 -14.10 -12.83 0.86
C PHE A 400 -13.12 -11.94 1.63
N HIS A 401 -12.30 -11.15 0.93
CA HIS A 401 -11.38 -10.22 1.56
C HIS A 401 -12.08 -9.14 2.40
N ASN A 402 -13.35 -8.82 2.12
CA ASN A 402 -14.12 -7.92 2.98
C ASN A 402 -14.41 -8.56 4.36
N LEU A 403 -14.57 -9.89 4.43
CA LEU A 403 -14.69 -10.60 5.69
C LEU A 403 -13.37 -10.57 6.47
N ILE A 404 -12.23 -10.73 5.77
CA ILE A 404 -10.90 -10.56 6.39
C ILE A 404 -10.76 -9.14 6.95
N LYS A 405 -11.25 -8.13 6.22
CA LYS A 405 -11.19 -6.73 6.66
C LYS A 405 -12.07 -6.46 7.89
N LEU A 406 -13.27 -7.04 7.94
CA LEU A 406 -14.14 -6.95 9.10
C LEU A 406 -13.48 -7.62 10.32
N TYR A 407 -12.96 -8.82 10.14
CA TYR A 407 -12.25 -9.53 11.18
C TYR A 407 -11.01 -8.76 11.66
N GLY A 408 -10.22 -8.19 10.74
CA GLY A 408 -9.09 -7.34 11.08
C GLY A 408 -9.47 -6.06 11.83
N CYS A 409 -10.66 -5.48 11.55
CA CYS A 409 -11.20 -4.34 12.31
C CYS A 409 -11.51 -4.71 13.75
N ILE A 410 -12.23 -5.83 13.95
CA ILE A 410 -12.62 -6.30 15.28
C ILE A 410 -11.40 -6.70 16.10
N THR A 411 -10.37 -7.22 15.44
CA THR A 411 -9.14 -7.73 16.07
C THR A 411 -7.96 -6.77 16.00
N VAL A 412 -8.19 -5.51 15.64
CA VAL A 412 -7.13 -4.49 15.52
C VAL A 412 -6.45 -4.18 16.86
N THR A 413 -7.19 -4.33 17.96
CA THR A 413 -6.71 -4.12 19.33
C THR A 413 -6.23 -5.41 20.00
N GLU A 414 -6.45 -6.58 19.36
CA GLU A 414 -6.02 -7.84 19.94
C GLU A 414 -4.50 -7.98 19.90
N VAL A 415 -3.90 -7.61 21.01
CA VAL A 415 -2.51 -7.94 21.34
C VAL A 415 -2.44 -9.26 22.10
N CYS A 416 -3.49 -9.68 22.78
CA CYS A 416 -3.65 -10.97 23.47
C CYS A 416 -5.08 -11.17 23.98
N HIS A 417 -5.93 -12.00 23.38
CA HIS A 417 -6.95 -12.78 24.12
C HIS A 417 -7.52 -13.93 23.28
N GLU A 418 -7.52 -15.13 23.87
CA GLU A 418 -7.86 -16.42 23.22
C GLU A 418 -9.37 -16.71 23.05
N SER A 419 -10.28 -15.82 23.39
CA SER A 419 -11.63 -16.23 23.78
C SER A 419 -12.73 -16.20 22.71
N PHE A 420 -12.49 -15.76 21.47
CA PHE A 420 -13.56 -15.70 20.44
C PHE A 420 -13.30 -16.52 19.16
N ILE A 421 -12.33 -17.41 19.18
CA ILE A 421 -11.69 -18.02 18.00
C ILE A 421 -12.34 -19.34 17.54
N ALA A 422 -13.28 -19.93 18.27
CA ALA A 422 -13.73 -21.30 18.00
C ALA A 422 -14.47 -21.51 16.66
N LEU A 423 -15.05 -20.50 16.04
CA LEU A 423 -15.81 -20.65 14.79
C LEU A 423 -14.98 -20.42 13.51
N PHE A 424 -13.88 -19.65 13.59
CA PHE A 424 -12.98 -19.38 12.48
C PHE A 424 -11.60 -20.02 12.62
N SER A 425 -11.32 -20.66 13.74
CA SER A 425 -10.00 -21.19 14.11
C SER A 425 -9.52 -22.34 13.22
N THR A 426 -10.42 -23.06 12.57
CA THR A 426 -10.06 -24.16 11.66
C THR A 426 -9.49 -23.66 10.32
N LEU A 427 -9.79 -22.43 9.93
CA LEU A 427 -9.30 -21.80 8.70
C LEU A 427 -8.18 -20.78 8.93
N LEU A 428 -8.09 -20.23 10.13
CA LEU A 428 -7.17 -19.15 10.48
C LEU A 428 -6.59 -19.38 11.87
N THR A 429 -5.86 -20.48 12.09
CA THR A 429 -5.11 -20.67 13.34
C THR A 429 -4.24 -19.44 13.57
N ALA A 430 -4.72 -18.60 14.48
CA ALA A 430 -4.20 -17.29 14.73
C ALA A 430 -2.82 -17.37 15.36
N CYS A 431 -1.90 -16.64 14.83
CA CYS A 431 -0.74 -16.18 15.55
C CYS A 431 -0.86 -14.68 15.78
N TYR A 432 -0.65 -14.26 16.99
CA TYR A 432 -0.54 -12.88 17.44
C TYR A 432 0.55 -12.15 16.68
N GLN A 433 0.26 -11.02 16.06
CA GLN A 433 1.32 -10.26 15.37
C GLN A 433 1.09 -8.76 15.45
N THR A 434 1.68 -8.16 16.46
CA THR A 434 2.11 -6.75 16.44
C THR A 434 3.49 -6.61 15.77
N THR A 435 4.06 -7.69 15.24
CA THR A 435 5.43 -7.86 14.82
C THR A 435 5.60 -8.00 13.32
N TRP A 436 6.82 -7.79 12.86
CA TRP A 436 7.18 -7.84 11.47
C TRP A 436 7.30 -9.28 10.97
N GLY A 437 6.37 -9.68 10.11
CA GLY A 437 6.47 -10.91 9.34
C GLY A 437 5.81 -12.14 9.98
N THR A 438 5.65 -13.17 9.16
CA THR A 438 5.23 -14.52 9.53
C THR A 438 6.44 -15.40 9.90
N ARG A 439 7.63 -14.81 10.01
CA ARG A 439 8.91 -15.48 10.14
C ARG A 439 9.23 -15.75 11.61
N GLU A 440 9.77 -16.94 11.88
CA GLU A 440 10.17 -17.36 13.21
C GLU A 440 11.21 -16.40 13.81
N GLY A 441 10.99 -15.95 15.04
CA GLY A 441 11.87 -15.02 15.75
C GLY A 441 11.63 -13.54 15.46
N ALA A 442 10.60 -13.18 14.69
CA ALA A 442 10.21 -11.78 14.48
C ALA A 442 9.49 -11.15 15.70
N ASP A 443 9.16 -11.95 16.72
CA ASP A 443 8.39 -11.61 17.91
C ASP A 443 9.25 -11.51 19.17
N ALA A 444 10.47 -11.09 19.05
CA ALA A 444 11.36 -11.01 20.18
C ALA A 444 10.92 -9.93 21.18
N ASP A 445 10.95 -10.31 22.45
CA ASP A 445 10.47 -9.60 23.64
C ASP A 445 10.82 -8.10 23.67
N ASP A 446 9.82 -7.27 23.93
CA ASP A 446 9.86 -5.80 23.97
C ASP A 446 10.57 -5.21 25.20
N ASN A 447 11.19 -6.04 26.05
CA ASN A 447 11.83 -5.59 27.29
C ASN A 447 13.12 -4.78 27.10
N ILE A 448 13.57 -4.50 25.86
CA ILE A 448 14.70 -3.60 25.64
C ILE A 448 14.22 -2.15 25.45
N ARG A 449 13.83 -1.55 26.53
CA ARG A 449 13.74 -0.10 26.71
C ARG A 449 15.16 0.47 26.79
N MET A 450 15.92 0.56 25.71
CA MET A 450 17.20 1.27 25.81
C MET A 450 17.73 1.74 24.46
N LEU A 451 17.23 2.83 24.00
CA LEU A 451 18.08 3.91 23.52
C LEU A 451 17.96 5.04 24.58
N PRO A 452 19.08 5.69 24.97
CA PRO A 452 18.99 6.85 25.85
C PRO A 452 18.04 7.84 25.20
N ILE A 453 17.03 8.28 25.95
CA ILE A 453 16.11 9.34 25.53
C ILE A 453 16.97 10.57 25.27
N PRO A 454 17.13 11.07 24.04
CA PRO A 454 17.70 12.38 23.86
C PRO A 454 16.83 13.38 24.64
N PRO A 455 17.42 14.38 25.32
CA PRO A 455 16.65 15.37 26.05
C PRO A 455 15.62 15.93 25.09
N MET A 456 14.36 15.98 25.51
CA MET A 456 13.24 16.55 24.74
C MET A 456 13.67 17.93 24.22
N ALA A 457 14.15 18.00 23.01
CA ALA A 457 14.21 19.24 22.29
C ALA A 457 12.76 19.64 22.07
N THR A 458 12.36 20.78 22.57
CA THR A 458 11.07 21.40 22.32
C THR A 458 10.80 21.27 20.82
N ILE A 459 9.75 20.54 20.43
CA ILE A 459 9.34 20.38 19.05
C ILE A 459 8.92 21.76 18.56
N THR A 460 9.85 22.53 18.09
CA THR A 460 9.56 23.67 17.22
C THR A 460 9.44 23.09 15.82
N PRO A 461 8.24 23.15 15.19
CA PRO A 461 8.15 22.81 13.79
C PRO A 461 9.20 23.61 13.03
N PRO A 462 9.84 23.06 11.99
CA PRO A 462 10.86 23.79 11.24
C PRO A 462 10.27 25.13 10.81
N LEU A 463 10.95 26.22 11.20
CA LEU A 463 10.52 27.61 10.96
C LEU A 463 10.43 27.97 9.47
N THR A 464 10.91 27.10 8.61
CA THR A 464 10.80 27.22 7.15
C THR A 464 10.45 25.86 6.53
N PRO A 465 9.39 25.80 5.69
CA PRO A 465 9.17 24.61 4.89
C PRO A 465 10.40 24.37 4.00
N PRO A 466 10.69 23.10 3.63
CA PRO A 466 11.77 22.79 2.69
C PRO A 466 11.57 23.60 1.40
N PRO A 467 12.64 24.00 0.70
CA PRO A 467 12.53 24.81 -0.49
C PRO A 467 11.61 24.14 -1.50
N GLY A 468 10.52 24.81 -1.88
CA GLY A 468 9.46 24.29 -2.75
C GLY A 468 8.24 23.67 -2.07
N GLY A 469 8.19 23.64 -0.73
CA GLY A 469 6.99 23.24 0.02
C GLY A 469 5.84 24.24 -0.17
N ARG A 470 4.58 23.76 -0.24
CA ARG A 470 3.40 24.62 -0.24
C ARG A 470 3.33 25.38 1.08
N VAL A 471 3.35 26.71 1.02
CA VAL A 471 3.16 27.57 2.19
C VAL A 471 1.72 27.37 2.69
N LEU A 472 1.56 26.73 3.85
CA LEU A 472 0.29 26.72 4.57
C LEU A 472 0.08 28.13 5.13
N ARG A 473 -1.01 28.79 4.68
CA ARG A 473 -1.46 30.04 5.31
C ARG A 473 -1.87 29.72 6.76
N GLU A 474 -1.08 30.17 7.71
CA GLU A 474 -1.47 30.18 9.12
C GLU A 474 -2.79 30.94 9.29
N ARG A 475 -3.88 30.21 9.54
CA ARG A 475 -5.04 30.76 10.24
C ARG A 475 -4.94 30.27 11.68
N GLY A 476 -4.61 31.21 12.55
CA GLY A 476 -4.58 30.97 13.96
C GLY A 476 -5.90 30.39 14.48
N ALA A 477 -5.81 29.18 15.04
CA ALA A 477 -6.78 28.64 15.95
C ALA A 477 -6.01 27.87 17.02
N GLY A 478 -5.89 28.50 18.19
CA GLY A 478 -5.37 27.85 19.39
C GLY A 478 -6.33 26.72 19.77
N PHE A 479 -5.78 25.53 19.90
CA PHE A 479 -6.48 24.39 20.51
C PHE A 479 -6.11 24.31 21.99
N PRO A 480 -7.09 24.11 22.89
CA PRO A 480 -6.83 23.87 24.30
C PRO A 480 -6.28 22.44 24.48
N MET A 481 -5.23 22.34 25.24
CA MET A 481 -4.76 21.08 25.79
C MET A 481 -5.84 20.47 26.68
N MET A 482 -6.28 19.26 26.39
CA MET A 482 -7.00 18.44 27.36
C MET A 482 -5.99 17.65 28.17
N ASN A 483 -6.08 17.81 29.49
CA ASN A 483 -5.40 17.02 30.51
C ASN A 483 -5.83 15.53 30.48
#